data_f3466e9a51f43d2c4675fd94208c487e
#
_entry.id   f3466e9a51f43d2c4675fd94208c487e
#
_cell.length_a   1.000
_cell.length_b   1.000
_cell.length_c   1.000
_cell.angle_alpha   90.00
_cell.angle_beta   90.00
_cell.angle_gamma   90.00
#
_symmetry.space_group_name_H-M   'P 1'
#
loop_
_entity.id
_entity.type
_entity.pdbx_description
1 polymer ?
#
loop_
_entity_poly.entity_id
_entity_poly.type
_entity_poly.pdbx_seq_one_letter_code
_entity_poly.pdbx_strand_id
1 'polypeptide(L)'
;YNDAVAMTGGQPHDGDVTPWRISRQVRAEGVERIALVSDDPGKYPVGTEWAPGVTFHHRDELDEVQRELREVKGVSVLIYDQTCAAEKRRRRKRGTFPDPAKRVLINQAVCEGCGDCSTQSNCLSVTPVATEFGSKRAIDQSSCNKDFSCLNGFCPSFVTVEGGSLRKGKAGKSAATADKAEPALPPAPTLPSIADKPYGMLITGIGGTGVVTIGAIMGVAAHIEGKGVT
;
A
#
# COMPACT_ATOMS: atom_id res chain seq x y z
N TYR A 1 1.60 4.69 13.80
CA TYR A 1 1.05 3.39 14.22
C TYR A 1 0.17 2.81 13.13
N ASN A 2 0.26 1.54 12.92
CA ASN A 2 -0.64 0.72 12.13
C ASN A 2 -0.94 -0.53 12.95
N ASP A 3 -2.17 -1.00 12.91
CA ASP A 3 -2.66 -2.14 13.69
C ASP A 3 -2.21 -3.52 13.15
N ALA A 4 -1.29 -3.53 12.21
CA ALA A 4 -0.65 -4.71 11.65
C ALA A 4 0.72 -4.40 11.08
N VAL A 5 1.59 -5.40 10.97
CA VAL A 5 2.90 -5.28 10.31
C VAL A 5 2.69 -5.33 8.80
N ALA A 6 2.36 -4.18 8.21
CA ALA A 6 1.88 -4.08 6.83
C ALA A 6 2.93 -4.48 5.79
N MET A 7 4.21 -4.20 6.04
CA MET A 7 5.30 -4.47 5.09
C MET A 7 5.55 -5.97 4.89
N THR A 8 5.30 -6.78 5.89
CA THR A 8 5.56 -8.22 5.86
C THR A 8 4.30 -9.07 5.63
N GLY A 9 3.23 -8.46 5.14
CA GLY A 9 2.01 -9.19 4.72
C GLY A 9 0.82 -9.02 5.65
N GLY A 10 0.88 -8.11 6.64
CA GLY A 10 -0.25 -7.80 7.51
C GLY A 10 -0.40 -8.75 8.68
N GLN A 11 0.72 -9.25 9.23
CA GLN A 11 0.71 -10.03 10.46
C GLN A 11 0.23 -9.16 11.64
N PRO A 12 -0.44 -9.73 12.64
CA PRO A 12 -0.75 -9.04 13.88
C PRO A 12 0.54 -8.64 14.61
N HIS A 13 0.46 -7.62 15.43
CA HIS A 13 1.52 -7.31 16.38
C HIS A 13 1.63 -8.43 17.43
N ASP A 14 2.83 -8.66 17.91
CA ASP A 14 3.03 -9.45 19.11
C ASP A 14 2.68 -8.58 20.33
N GLY A 15 1.76 -9.07 21.13
CA GLY A 15 1.24 -8.34 22.28
C GLY A 15 0.22 -7.23 21.92
N ASP A 16 -0.18 -6.53 22.94
CA ASP A 16 -1.29 -5.57 22.92
C ASP A 16 -0.76 -4.13 22.71
N VAL A 17 -0.29 -3.84 21.52
CA VAL A 17 0.27 -2.54 21.13
C VAL A 17 -0.87 -1.64 20.63
N THR A 18 -1.05 -0.49 21.29
CA THR A 18 -2.06 0.50 20.92
C THR A 18 -1.48 1.92 21.01
N PRO A 19 -2.05 2.92 20.28
CA PRO A 19 -1.55 4.29 20.33
C PRO A 19 -1.54 4.88 21.76
N TRP A 20 -2.54 4.58 22.58
CA TRP A 20 -2.59 5.06 23.96
C TRP A 20 -1.55 4.38 24.87
N ARG A 21 -1.27 3.10 24.69
CA ARG A 21 -0.16 2.44 25.39
C ARG A 21 1.20 3.00 24.98
N ILE A 22 1.40 3.23 23.68
CA ILE A 22 2.61 3.89 23.17
C ILE A 22 2.77 5.26 23.81
N SER A 23 1.70 6.08 23.89
CA SER A 23 1.76 7.39 24.51
C SER A 23 2.22 7.34 25.98
N ARG A 24 1.71 6.37 26.73
CA ARG A 24 2.09 6.16 28.15
C ARG A 24 3.51 5.64 28.30
N GLN A 25 3.93 4.76 27.41
CA GLN A 25 5.31 4.25 27.40
C GLN A 25 6.31 5.38 27.15
N VAL A 26 6.12 6.16 26.08
CA VAL A 26 7.06 7.25 25.78
C VAL A 26 7.02 8.36 26.83
N ARG A 27 5.87 8.56 27.49
CA ARG A 27 5.77 9.45 28.66
C ARG A 27 6.62 8.94 29.82
N ALA A 28 6.60 7.63 30.10
CA ALA A 28 7.43 7.02 31.14
C ALA A 28 8.93 7.12 30.83
N GLU A 29 9.31 7.17 29.55
CA GLU A 29 10.68 7.42 29.08
C GLU A 29 11.11 8.91 29.20
N GLY A 30 10.24 9.79 29.72
CA GLY A 30 10.55 11.21 29.94
C GLY A 30 10.15 12.15 28.80
N VAL A 31 9.39 11.72 27.81
CA VAL A 31 8.91 12.61 26.75
C VAL A 31 7.83 13.54 27.29
N GLU A 32 8.04 14.85 27.16
CA GLU A 32 7.11 15.86 27.69
C GLU A 32 6.03 16.29 26.68
N ARG A 33 6.36 16.36 25.39
CA ARG A 33 5.42 16.77 24.35
C ARG A 33 5.07 15.58 23.45
N ILE A 34 3.80 15.19 23.48
CA ILE A 34 3.26 14.08 22.68
C ILE A 34 2.05 14.57 21.89
N ALA A 35 2.08 14.42 20.57
CA ALA A 35 0.97 14.69 19.67
C ALA A 35 0.51 13.42 18.99
N LEU A 36 -0.81 13.20 18.93
CA LEU A 36 -1.43 12.16 18.14
C LEU A 36 -2.03 12.78 16.88
N VAL A 37 -1.67 12.26 15.72
CA VAL A 37 -2.24 12.63 14.43
C VAL A 37 -2.93 11.41 13.83
N SER A 38 -4.19 11.54 13.44
CA SER A 38 -5.01 10.45 12.94
C SER A 38 -5.88 10.84 11.75
N ASP A 39 -6.24 9.87 10.93
CA ASP A 39 -7.26 10.02 9.89
C ASP A 39 -8.68 10.17 10.46
N ASP A 40 -8.89 9.77 11.70
CA ASP A 40 -10.12 9.97 12.45
C ASP A 40 -9.79 10.12 13.95
N PRO A 41 -9.61 11.35 14.45
CA PRO A 41 -9.36 11.59 15.88
C PRO A 41 -10.49 11.13 16.80
N GLY A 42 -11.70 10.97 16.28
CA GLY A 42 -12.88 10.53 17.04
C GLY A 42 -13.03 9.01 17.18
N LYS A 43 -12.17 8.22 16.55
CA LYS A 43 -12.30 6.74 16.54
C LYS A 43 -11.97 6.05 17.85
N TYR A 44 -11.41 6.76 18.82
CA TYR A 44 -10.98 6.16 20.07
C TYR A 44 -12.12 6.02 21.07
N PRO A 45 -12.20 4.88 21.79
CA PRO A 45 -13.25 4.67 22.79
C PRO A 45 -13.24 5.76 23.87
N VAL A 46 -14.43 6.13 24.33
CA VAL A 46 -14.58 7.03 25.49
C VAL A 46 -13.96 6.35 26.70
N GLY A 47 -13.18 7.11 27.50
CA GLY A 47 -12.51 6.57 28.67
C GLY A 47 -11.14 5.93 28.36
N THR A 48 -10.65 6.02 27.12
CA THR A 48 -9.29 5.57 26.79
C THR A 48 -8.25 6.34 27.62
N GLU A 49 -7.40 5.61 28.31
CA GLU A 49 -6.36 6.16 29.18
C GLU A 49 -5.12 6.56 28.38
N TRP A 50 -5.06 7.80 27.97
CA TRP A 50 -3.89 8.40 27.32
C TRP A 50 -2.86 8.90 28.35
N ALA A 51 -1.62 9.13 27.90
CA ALA A 51 -0.67 9.88 28.70
C ALA A 51 -1.16 11.31 28.93
N PRO A 52 -0.88 11.92 30.10
CA PRO A 52 -1.26 13.31 30.37
C PRO A 52 -0.68 14.28 29.31
N GLY A 53 -1.49 15.23 28.82
CA GLY A 53 -1.07 16.27 27.90
C GLY A 53 -0.91 15.83 26.44
N VAL A 54 -1.41 14.67 26.04
CA VAL A 54 -1.50 14.27 24.62
C VAL A 54 -2.51 15.18 23.91
N THR A 55 -2.11 15.74 22.76
CA THR A 55 -3.00 16.52 21.90
C THR A 55 -3.43 15.66 20.70
N PHE A 56 -4.63 15.92 20.20
CA PHE A 56 -5.25 15.15 19.11
C PHE A 56 -5.44 16.04 17.90
N HIS A 57 -5.02 15.58 16.75
CA HIS A 57 -5.04 16.32 15.50
C HIS A 57 -5.52 15.46 14.35
N HIS A 58 -6.21 16.08 13.40
CA HIS A 58 -6.53 15.43 12.13
C HIS A 58 -5.26 15.34 11.25
N ARG A 59 -5.20 14.34 10.38
CA ARG A 59 -4.03 14.12 9.50
C ARG A 59 -3.70 15.32 8.61
N ASP A 60 -4.68 16.16 8.30
CA ASP A 60 -4.49 17.35 7.47
C ASP A 60 -3.66 18.44 8.19
N GLU A 61 -3.58 18.37 9.52
CA GLU A 61 -2.78 19.25 10.37
C GLU A 61 -1.33 18.73 10.57
N LEU A 62 -0.95 17.62 9.92
CA LEU A 62 0.33 16.95 10.14
C LEU A 62 1.53 17.89 9.98
N ASP A 63 1.55 18.75 8.95
CA ASP A 63 2.64 19.69 8.71
C ASP A 63 2.74 20.73 9.83
N GLU A 64 1.62 21.27 10.30
CA GLU A 64 1.56 22.24 11.39
C GLU A 64 2.08 21.63 12.69
N VAL A 65 1.61 20.42 13.01
CA VAL A 65 2.05 19.69 14.21
C VAL A 65 3.56 19.39 14.15
N GLN A 66 4.08 19.00 12.99
CA GLN A 66 5.52 18.76 12.84
C GLN A 66 6.33 20.06 13.01
N ARG A 67 5.84 21.20 12.53
CA ARG A 67 6.47 22.52 12.72
C ARG A 67 6.46 22.93 14.20
N GLU A 68 5.37 22.71 14.91
CA GLU A 68 5.29 22.95 16.36
C GLU A 68 6.29 22.07 17.12
N LEU A 69 6.28 20.76 16.85
CA LEU A 69 7.14 19.82 17.56
C LEU A 69 8.64 20.10 17.35
N ARG A 70 9.01 20.62 16.20
CA ARG A 70 10.40 21.00 15.89
C ARG A 70 10.94 22.11 16.80
N GLU A 71 10.07 23.00 17.30
CA GLU A 71 10.47 24.12 18.17
C GLU A 71 10.54 23.71 19.65
N VAL A 72 10.07 22.49 19.98
CA VAL A 72 10.11 21.96 21.36
C VAL A 72 11.54 21.59 21.73
N LYS A 73 12.05 22.16 22.82
CA LYS A 73 13.35 21.78 23.38
C LYS A 73 13.25 20.43 24.06
N GLY A 74 14.16 19.52 23.73
CA GLY A 74 14.15 18.16 24.25
C GLY A 74 13.49 17.17 23.28
N VAL A 75 12.98 16.06 23.81
CA VAL A 75 12.36 15.01 23.01
C VAL A 75 10.85 15.21 22.91
N SER A 76 10.36 15.33 21.70
CA SER A 76 8.93 15.31 21.38
C SER A 76 8.59 14.08 20.56
N VAL A 77 7.35 13.59 20.69
CA VAL A 77 6.87 12.40 19.96
C VAL A 77 5.58 12.71 19.21
N LEU A 78 5.57 12.39 17.93
CA LEU A 78 4.37 12.36 17.11
C LEU A 78 3.97 10.91 16.88
N ILE A 79 2.76 10.54 17.33
CA ILE A 79 2.14 9.24 17.06
C ILE A 79 1.21 9.43 15.87
N TYR A 80 1.60 8.96 14.70
CA TYR A 80 0.74 8.98 13.52
C TYR A 80 -0.04 7.66 13.45
N ASP A 81 -1.36 7.74 13.62
CA ASP A 81 -2.24 6.57 13.65
C ASP A 81 -3.17 6.51 12.45
N GLN A 82 -2.78 5.70 11.49
CA GLN A 82 -3.59 5.42 10.30
C GLN A 82 -3.29 4.03 9.76
N THR A 83 -4.31 3.28 9.36
CA THR A 83 -4.10 2.00 8.68
C THR A 83 -3.34 2.20 7.38
N CYS A 84 -2.27 1.44 7.19
CA CYS A 84 -1.44 1.49 5.99
C CYS A 84 -2.25 1.28 4.71
N ALA A 85 -1.96 2.04 3.66
CA ALA A 85 -2.64 1.96 2.37
C ALA A 85 -2.62 0.53 1.77
N ALA A 86 -1.48 -0.17 1.89
CA ALA A 86 -1.35 -1.54 1.42
C ALA A 86 -2.25 -2.50 2.22
N GLU A 87 -2.36 -2.27 3.54
CA GLU A 87 -3.22 -3.06 4.42
C GLU A 87 -4.69 -2.77 4.17
N LYS A 88 -5.08 -1.50 4.00
CA LYS A 88 -6.45 -1.13 3.58
C LYS A 88 -6.87 -1.89 2.31
N ARG A 89 -6.00 -1.94 1.29
CA ARG A 89 -6.28 -2.69 0.04
C ARG A 89 -6.41 -4.20 0.27
N ARG A 90 -5.53 -4.80 1.07
CA ARG A 90 -5.62 -6.23 1.42
C ARG A 90 -6.92 -6.56 2.14
N ARG A 91 -7.28 -5.76 3.14
CA ARG A 91 -8.50 -5.92 3.94
C ARG A 91 -9.76 -5.73 3.09
N ARG A 92 -9.77 -4.75 2.19
CA ARG A 92 -10.87 -4.57 1.22
C ARG A 92 -11.04 -5.77 0.30
N LYS A 93 -9.95 -6.33 -0.22
CA LYS A 93 -10.01 -7.56 -1.02
C LYS A 93 -10.58 -8.76 -0.25
N ARG A 94 -10.36 -8.80 1.06
CA ARG A 94 -10.89 -9.84 1.97
C ARG A 94 -12.29 -9.51 2.51
N GLY A 95 -12.84 -8.34 2.22
CA GLY A 95 -14.13 -7.89 2.74
C GLY A 95 -14.12 -7.48 4.22
N THR A 96 -12.94 -7.28 4.82
CA THR A 96 -12.76 -6.95 6.24
C THR A 96 -12.45 -5.47 6.50
N PHE A 97 -12.60 -4.62 5.50
CA PHE A 97 -12.43 -3.16 5.62
C PHE A 97 -13.44 -2.45 4.72
N PRO A 98 -14.02 -1.32 5.15
CA PRO A 98 -14.99 -0.57 4.36
C PRO A 98 -14.46 -0.23 2.97
N ASP A 99 -15.23 -0.54 1.94
CA ASP A 99 -14.90 -0.23 0.56
C ASP A 99 -15.88 0.78 0.00
N PRO A 100 -15.54 2.08 -0.08
CA PRO A 100 -16.44 3.10 -0.60
C PRO A 100 -16.94 2.75 -2.00
N ALA A 101 -18.25 2.86 -2.22
CA ALA A 101 -18.89 2.63 -3.50
C ALA A 101 -18.67 3.81 -4.47
N LYS A 102 -17.60 4.55 -4.29
CA LYS A 102 -17.19 5.72 -5.09
C LYS A 102 -15.88 5.38 -5.83
N ARG A 103 -15.82 5.79 -7.08
CA ARG A 103 -14.62 5.74 -7.93
C ARG A 103 -14.35 7.12 -8.51
N VAL A 104 -13.09 7.41 -8.69
CA VAL A 104 -12.62 8.65 -9.31
C VAL A 104 -11.85 8.30 -10.58
N LEU A 105 -12.15 8.98 -11.64
CA LEU A 105 -11.52 8.84 -12.95
C LEU A 105 -11.06 10.22 -13.41
N ILE A 106 -10.06 10.24 -14.28
CA ILE A 106 -9.63 11.46 -14.97
C ILE A 106 -10.04 11.33 -16.44
N ASN A 107 -10.85 12.29 -16.91
CA ASN A 107 -11.15 12.39 -18.33
C ASN A 107 -9.95 12.94 -19.07
N GLN A 108 -9.27 12.09 -19.85
CA GLN A 108 -8.05 12.45 -20.56
C GLN A 108 -8.28 13.50 -21.65
N ALA A 109 -9.51 13.60 -22.20
CA ALA A 109 -9.86 14.62 -23.18
C ALA A 109 -9.91 16.03 -22.58
N VAL A 110 -10.16 16.15 -21.28
CA VAL A 110 -10.21 17.42 -20.53
C VAL A 110 -8.89 17.68 -19.77
N CYS A 111 -8.14 16.64 -19.45
CA CYS A 111 -6.91 16.75 -18.68
C CYS A 111 -5.85 17.53 -19.47
N GLU A 112 -5.28 18.57 -18.88
CA GLU A 112 -4.19 19.36 -19.47
C GLU A 112 -2.80 18.81 -19.14
N GLY A 113 -2.70 17.80 -18.28
CA GLY A 113 -1.42 17.20 -17.88
C GLY A 113 -0.61 18.06 -16.90
N CYS A 114 -1.19 19.09 -16.29
CA CYS A 114 -0.51 20.05 -15.41
C CYS A 114 0.16 19.40 -14.17
N GLY A 115 -0.34 18.24 -13.71
CA GLY A 115 0.24 17.52 -12.58
C GLY A 115 -0.27 17.97 -11.21
N ASP A 116 -1.16 18.94 -11.10
CA ASP A 116 -1.67 19.45 -9.83
C ASP A 116 -2.29 18.36 -8.96
N CYS A 117 -3.04 17.43 -9.54
CA CYS A 117 -3.59 16.28 -8.84
C CYS A 117 -2.53 15.41 -8.11
N SER A 118 -1.33 15.33 -8.67
CA SER A 118 -0.21 14.62 -8.03
C SER A 118 0.38 15.45 -6.88
N THR A 119 0.46 16.77 -7.05
CA THR A 119 0.93 17.69 -6.00
C THR A 119 -0.03 17.68 -4.79
N GLN A 120 -1.33 17.73 -5.04
CA GLN A 120 -2.35 17.72 -3.99
C GLN A 120 -2.42 16.39 -3.22
N SER A 121 -2.19 15.27 -3.88
CA SER A 121 -2.41 13.96 -3.26
C SER A 121 -1.14 13.18 -2.96
N ASN A 122 -0.04 13.48 -3.66
CA ASN A 122 1.18 12.67 -3.66
C ASN A 122 0.87 11.16 -3.83
N CYS A 123 -0.10 10.83 -4.68
CA CYS A 123 -0.70 9.51 -4.79
C CYS A 123 -0.06 8.70 -5.92
N LEU A 124 0.45 7.50 -5.60
CA LEU A 124 1.04 6.59 -6.59
C LEU A 124 0.04 6.08 -7.64
N SER A 125 -1.26 6.16 -7.36
CA SER A 125 -2.29 5.72 -8.31
C SER A 125 -2.58 6.74 -9.40
N VAL A 126 -2.13 7.98 -9.25
CA VAL A 126 -2.20 9.01 -10.30
C VAL A 126 -0.99 8.84 -11.20
N THR A 127 -1.21 8.26 -12.37
CA THR A 127 -0.15 7.86 -13.30
C THR A 127 -0.16 8.72 -14.58
N PRO A 128 0.98 8.99 -15.18
CA PRO A 128 1.04 9.62 -16.50
C PRO A 128 0.60 8.63 -17.57
N VAL A 129 -0.08 9.16 -18.59
CA VAL A 129 -0.49 8.43 -19.80
C VAL A 129 -0.06 9.23 -21.02
N ALA A 130 0.71 8.64 -21.90
CA ALA A 130 1.07 9.24 -23.16
C ALA A 130 -0.13 9.21 -24.13
N THR A 131 -0.46 10.34 -24.70
CA THR A 131 -1.50 10.48 -25.71
C THR A 131 -0.97 11.29 -26.90
N GLU A 132 -1.69 11.30 -28.02
CA GLU A 132 -1.36 12.15 -29.19
C GLU A 132 -1.31 13.66 -28.85
N PHE A 133 -1.99 14.09 -27.79
CA PHE A 133 -2.03 15.46 -27.28
C PHE A 133 -1.09 15.67 -26.08
N GLY A 134 -0.04 14.88 -25.95
CA GLY A 134 0.93 14.97 -24.86
C GLY A 134 0.61 14.06 -23.67
N SER A 135 1.34 14.26 -22.57
CA SER A 135 1.17 13.46 -21.36
C SER A 135 -0.04 13.91 -20.57
N LYS A 136 -0.98 13.03 -20.38
CA LYS A 136 -2.18 13.22 -19.55
C LYS A 136 -2.03 12.44 -18.25
N ARG A 137 -3.06 12.48 -17.40
CA ARG A 137 -3.11 11.70 -16.16
C ARG A 137 -4.27 10.72 -16.18
N ALA A 138 -4.06 9.60 -15.50
CA ALA A 138 -5.09 8.60 -15.24
C ALA A 138 -4.99 8.10 -13.79
N ILE A 139 -6.04 7.47 -13.30
CA ILE A 139 -6.03 6.82 -11.99
C ILE A 139 -6.03 5.31 -12.19
N ASP A 140 -4.96 4.67 -11.75
CA ASP A 140 -4.93 3.21 -11.65
C ASP A 140 -5.88 2.75 -10.54
N GLN A 141 -7.01 2.19 -10.93
CA GLN A 141 -8.05 1.73 -10.02
C GLN A 141 -7.62 0.53 -9.17
N SER A 142 -6.60 -0.22 -9.60
CA SER A 142 -6.11 -1.40 -8.87
C SER A 142 -5.27 -1.01 -7.65
N SER A 143 -4.54 0.10 -7.75
CA SER A 143 -3.69 0.63 -6.70
C SER A 143 -4.35 1.77 -5.89
N CYS A 144 -5.51 2.28 -6.35
CA CYS A 144 -6.21 3.38 -5.69
C CYS A 144 -6.62 3.05 -4.26
N ASN A 145 -6.22 3.90 -3.33
CA ASN A 145 -6.51 3.75 -1.91
C ASN A 145 -7.88 4.32 -1.49
N LYS A 146 -8.58 5.01 -2.40
CA LYS A 146 -9.91 5.61 -2.18
C LYS A 146 -9.98 6.54 -0.97
N ASP A 147 -8.94 7.30 -0.74
CA ASP A 147 -8.93 8.38 0.23
C ASP A 147 -9.34 9.73 -0.37
N PHE A 148 -9.42 9.77 -1.71
CA PHE A 148 -9.90 10.90 -2.50
C PHE A 148 -9.09 12.20 -2.35
N SER A 149 -7.91 12.17 -1.76
CA SER A 149 -7.03 13.34 -1.61
C SER A 149 -6.68 14.02 -2.94
N CYS A 150 -6.72 13.27 -4.05
CA CYS A 150 -6.53 13.82 -5.39
C CYS A 150 -7.64 14.82 -5.82
N LEU A 151 -8.76 14.86 -5.10
CA LEU A 151 -9.87 15.81 -5.34
C LEU A 151 -9.75 17.10 -4.54
N ASN A 152 -8.72 17.27 -3.70
CA ASN A 152 -8.55 18.46 -2.86
C ASN A 152 -8.27 19.73 -3.68
N GLY A 153 -7.73 19.60 -4.90
CA GLY A 153 -7.61 20.69 -5.85
C GLY A 153 -8.87 20.84 -6.74
N PHE A 154 -9.01 22.00 -7.36
CA PHE A 154 -10.05 22.20 -8.38
C PHE A 154 -9.52 21.76 -9.75
N CYS A 155 -10.11 20.70 -10.32
CA CYS A 155 -9.76 20.23 -11.64
C CYS A 155 -11.00 19.70 -12.39
N PRO A 156 -11.38 20.29 -13.55
CA PRO A 156 -12.57 19.89 -14.29
C PRO A 156 -12.45 18.53 -14.98
N SER A 157 -11.26 17.93 -15.03
CA SER A 157 -11.09 16.63 -15.65
C SER A 157 -11.48 15.46 -14.74
N PHE A 158 -11.70 15.69 -13.45
CA PHE A 158 -12.14 14.65 -12.55
C PHE A 158 -13.62 14.29 -12.74
N VAL A 159 -13.86 12.98 -12.80
CA VAL A 159 -15.19 12.40 -12.86
C VAL A 159 -15.34 11.43 -11.70
N THR A 160 -16.40 11.57 -10.90
CA THR A 160 -16.74 10.63 -9.84
C THR A 160 -17.90 9.74 -10.28
N VAL A 161 -17.77 8.45 -9.99
CA VAL A 161 -18.81 7.43 -10.22
C VAL A 161 -19.28 6.91 -8.88
N GLU A 162 -20.53 7.14 -8.56
CA GLU A 162 -21.16 6.64 -7.35
C GLU A 162 -21.86 5.30 -7.60
N GLY A 163 -21.81 4.39 -6.63
CA GLY A 163 -22.41 3.05 -6.73
C GLY A 163 -21.72 2.10 -7.70
N GLY A 164 -20.64 2.53 -8.35
CA GLY A 164 -19.88 1.73 -9.31
C GLY A 164 -18.94 0.72 -8.66
N SER A 165 -18.80 -0.45 -9.26
CA SER A 165 -17.77 -1.43 -8.96
C SER A 165 -16.90 -1.71 -10.18
N LEU A 166 -15.63 -2.05 -9.95
CA LEU A 166 -14.77 -2.50 -11.04
C LEU A 166 -15.37 -3.76 -11.67
N ARG A 167 -15.59 -3.71 -12.97
CA ARG A 167 -15.93 -4.93 -13.72
C ARG A 167 -14.71 -5.85 -13.63
N LYS A 168 -14.81 -6.92 -12.85
CA LYS A 168 -13.82 -7.99 -12.91
C LYS A 168 -13.82 -8.47 -14.35
N GLY A 169 -12.73 -8.26 -15.08
CA GLY A 169 -12.53 -8.92 -16.35
C GLY A 169 -12.87 -10.38 -16.10
N LYS A 170 -13.70 -10.99 -16.93
CA LYS A 170 -13.86 -12.45 -16.89
C LYS A 170 -12.44 -12.99 -17.06
N ALA A 171 -11.79 -13.37 -15.96
CA ALA A 171 -10.53 -14.09 -16.01
C ALA A 171 -10.84 -15.26 -16.91
N GLY A 172 -10.35 -15.18 -18.16
CA GLY A 172 -10.53 -16.13 -19.22
C GLY A 172 -11.36 -17.37 -18.90
N LYS A 173 -12.70 -17.24 -18.85
CA LYS A 173 -13.50 -18.17 -19.60
C LYS A 173 -13.35 -17.70 -21.05
N SER A 174 -12.12 -17.66 -21.52
CA SER A 174 -11.82 -17.77 -22.93
C SER A 174 -12.51 -19.05 -23.35
N ALA A 175 -13.67 -18.89 -24.01
CA ALA A 175 -14.24 -19.82 -24.95
C ALA A 175 -13.58 -21.21 -24.91
N ALA A 176 -13.98 -22.00 -23.92
CA ALA A 176 -13.90 -23.46 -24.07
C ALA A 176 -15.03 -23.89 -24.98
N THR A 177 -15.09 -23.36 -26.20
CA THR A 177 -15.88 -23.84 -27.33
C THR A 177 -15.38 -23.17 -28.60
N ALA A 178 -14.16 -23.42 -28.96
CA ALA A 178 -13.66 -23.48 -30.32
C ALA A 178 -12.41 -24.36 -30.26
N ASP A 179 -12.34 -25.33 -31.13
CA ASP A 179 -11.14 -26.10 -31.48
C ASP A 179 -9.93 -25.18 -31.70
N LYS A 180 -9.33 -24.72 -30.64
CA LYS A 180 -8.01 -24.10 -30.67
C LYS A 180 -7.05 -25.20 -30.25
N ALA A 181 -6.34 -25.72 -31.22
CA ALA A 181 -5.13 -26.48 -30.99
C ALA A 181 -4.36 -25.76 -29.83
N GLU A 182 -4.07 -26.51 -28.77
CA GLU A 182 -3.26 -26.02 -27.68
C GLU A 182 -2.01 -25.33 -28.32
N PRO A 183 -1.70 -24.07 -27.99
CA PRO A 183 -0.55 -23.43 -28.59
C PRO A 183 0.65 -24.32 -28.29
N ALA A 184 1.34 -24.76 -29.34
CA ALA A 184 2.52 -25.62 -29.19
C ALA A 184 3.47 -24.93 -28.19
N LEU A 185 3.78 -25.64 -27.11
CA LEU A 185 4.73 -25.12 -26.14
C LEU A 185 6.04 -24.78 -26.87
N PRO A 186 6.65 -23.64 -26.58
CA PRO A 186 7.96 -23.33 -27.14
C PRO A 186 8.93 -24.47 -26.82
N PRO A 187 9.91 -24.76 -27.68
CA PRO A 187 10.89 -25.79 -27.40
C PRO A 187 11.55 -25.55 -26.05
N ALA A 188 11.75 -26.61 -25.28
CA ALA A 188 12.37 -26.50 -23.97
C ALA A 188 13.73 -25.80 -24.08
N PRO A 189 14.03 -24.82 -23.22
CA PRO A 189 15.31 -24.14 -23.26
C PRO A 189 16.45 -25.13 -22.98
N THR A 190 17.59 -24.92 -23.63
CA THR A 190 18.81 -25.68 -23.32
C THR A 190 19.26 -25.29 -21.92
N LEU A 191 19.23 -26.23 -20.98
CA LEU A 191 19.64 -25.98 -19.62
C LEU A 191 21.18 -25.96 -19.51
N PRO A 192 21.77 -25.06 -18.73
CA PRO A 192 23.22 -25.08 -18.48
C PRO A 192 23.62 -26.37 -17.74
N SER A 193 24.77 -26.92 -18.11
CA SER A 193 25.35 -28.05 -17.35
C SER A 193 25.82 -27.58 -15.96
N ILE A 194 25.44 -28.33 -14.94
CA ILE A 194 25.92 -28.12 -13.56
C ILE A 194 26.92 -29.18 -13.11
N ALA A 195 27.40 -30.00 -14.05
CA ALA A 195 28.33 -31.08 -13.74
C ALA A 195 29.70 -30.57 -13.23
N ASP A 196 30.19 -29.47 -13.86
CA ASP A 196 31.52 -28.96 -13.57
C ASP A 196 31.50 -27.62 -12.81
N LYS A 197 30.37 -26.92 -12.81
CA LYS A 197 30.23 -25.61 -12.16
C LYS A 197 28.87 -25.47 -11.51
N PRO A 198 28.82 -24.92 -10.28
CA PRO A 198 27.53 -24.62 -9.65
C PRO A 198 26.81 -23.53 -10.45
N TYR A 199 25.49 -23.61 -10.52
CA TYR A 199 24.64 -22.59 -11.11
C TYR A 199 24.10 -21.65 -10.03
N GLY A 200 24.53 -20.39 -10.05
CA GLY A 200 24.07 -19.36 -9.09
C GLY A 200 22.74 -18.74 -9.53
N MET A 201 21.77 -18.70 -8.63
CA MET A 201 20.52 -17.98 -8.81
C MET A 201 20.38 -16.90 -7.74
N LEU A 202 20.09 -15.66 -8.17
CA LEU A 202 19.81 -14.55 -7.26
C LEU A 202 18.32 -14.20 -7.33
N ILE A 203 17.61 -14.38 -6.20
CA ILE A 203 16.19 -14.05 -6.08
C ILE A 203 16.09 -12.77 -5.28
N THR A 204 15.64 -11.69 -5.91
CA THR A 204 15.52 -10.36 -5.30
C THR A 204 14.08 -9.92 -5.18
N GLY A 205 13.78 -9.12 -4.17
CA GLY A 205 12.46 -8.53 -3.98
C GLY A 205 12.37 -7.73 -2.69
N ILE A 206 11.26 -7.02 -2.55
CA ILE A 206 10.96 -6.26 -1.33
C ILE A 206 10.33 -7.21 -0.31
N GLY A 207 10.54 -6.93 0.98
CA GLY A 207 9.91 -7.68 2.08
C GLY A 207 8.39 -7.87 1.87
N GLY A 208 7.89 -9.08 2.12
CA GLY A 208 6.50 -9.47 1.89
C GLY A 208 6.18 -9.95 0.47
N THR A 209 7.12 -9.94 -0.47
CA THR A 209 6.93 -10.47 -1.84
C THR A 209 7.17 -11.97 -1.95
N GLY A 210 7.57 -12.62 -0.85
CA GLY A 210 7.76 -14.06 -0.80
C GLY A 210 9.11 -14.56 -1.36
N VAL A 211 10.10 -13.68 -1.51
CA VAL A 211 11.42 -14.04 -2.07
C VAL A 211 12.11 -15.16 -1.30
N VAL A 212 12.01 -15.14 0.03
CA VAL A 212 12.57 -16.20 0.89
C VAL A 212 11.85 -17.53 0.64
N THR A 213 10.53 -17.50 0.52
CA THR A 213 9.72 -18.69 0.23
C THR A 213 10.04 -19.26 -1.15
N ILE A 214 10.19 -18.40 -2.17
CA ILE A 214 10.57 -18.82 -3.52
C ILE A 214 11.96 -19.48 -3.48
N GLY A 215 12.93 -18.87 -2.81
CA GLY A 215 14.27 -19.45 -2.64
C GLY A 215 14.24 -20.81 -1.95
N ALA A 216 13.49 -20.93 -0.86
CA ALA A 216 13.33 -22.20 -0.15
C ALA A 216 12.66 -23.29 -1.02
N ILE A 217 11.60 -22.96 -1.76
CA ILE A 217 10.92 -23.90 -2.67
C ILE A 217 11.89 -24.38 -3.76
N MET A 218 12.66 -23.48 -4.36
CA MET A 218 13.65 -23.85 -5.38
C MET A 218 14.77 -24.73 -4.82
N GLY A 219 15.24 -24.43 -3.60
CA GLY A 219 16.22 -25.25 -2.90
C GLY A 219 15.70 -26.66 -2.64
N VAL A 220 14.48 -26.79 -2.12
CA VAL A 220 13.84 -28.10 -1.89
C VAL A 220 13.64 -28.86 -3.20
N ALA A 221 13.20 -28.19 -4.26
CA ALA A 221 13.03 -28.82 -5.58
C ALA A 221 14.35 -29.38 -6.12
N ALA A 222 15.42 -28.59 -6.05
CA ALA A 222 16.75 -29.03 -6.47
C ALA A 222 17.26 -30.22 -5.62
N HIS A 223 17.00 -30.20 -4.31
CA HIS A 223 17.36 -31.31 -3.43
C HIS A 223 16.58 -32.61 -3.79
N ILE A 224 15.28 -32.52 -4.09
CA ILE A 224 14.46 -33.65 -4.54
C ILE A 224 15.02 -34.24 -5.85
N GLU A 225 15.56 -33.41 -6.73
CA GLU A 225 16.25 -33.84 -7.96
C GLU A 225 17.66 -34.38 -7.71
N GLY A 226 18.10 -34.56 -6.47
CA GLY A 226 19.40 -35.07 -6.12
C GLY A 226 20.56 -34.08 -6.29
N LYS A 227 20.27 -32.77 -6.38
CA LYS A 227 21.31 -31.73 -6.52
C LYS A 227 21.65 -31.14 -5.17
N GLY A 228 22.93 -30.76 -4.99
CA GLY A 228 23.38 -30.02 -3.82
C GLY A 228 22.91 -28.57 -3.90
N VAL A 229 22.49 -28.00 -2.75
CA VAL A 229 22.08 -26.62 -2.61
C VAL A 229 22.80 -25.99 -1.44
N THR A 230 23.38 -24.80 -1.61
CA THR A 230 24.06 -24.03 -0.56
C THR A 230 23.42 -22.65 -0.41
#